data_fb36f7d9c7ad49876dfa4b043366fe57
#
_entry.id   fb36f7d9c7ad49876dfa4b043366fe57
#
_cell.length_a   1.000
_cell.length_b   1.000
_cell.length_c   1.000
_cell.angle_alpha   90.00
_cell.angle_beta   90.00
_cell.angle_gamma   90.00
#
_symmetry.space_group_name_H-M   'P 1'
#
loop_
_entity.id
_entity.type
_entity.pdbx_description
1 polymer ?
#
loop_
_entity_poly.entity_id
_entity_poly.type
_entity_poly.pdbx_seq_one_letter_code
_entity_poly.pdbx_strand_id
1 'polypeptide(L)'
;LPFADGAFDFVFSRYSAHHWSDLGLALREVRRVLKPGGVAAFVDVMSPGSPLLDTYLQTVEVLRDTSHVRDYSAAEWLRQVSEAGLHVRSHARQSLRLEWTSWVERMRTPEAMRAAILQLQQAMGEEVRQYYRIEADGSFSTDVLVLWAER
;
A
#
# COMPACT_ATOMS: atom_id res chain seq x y z
N LEU A 1 -8.46 14.05 -11.30
CA LEU A 1 -8.12 15.12 -10.35
C LEU A 1 -8.68 16.47 -10.85
N PRO A 2 -9.23 17.34 -9.97
CA PRO A 2 -9.85 18.61 -10.36
C PRO A 2 -8.82 19.74 -10.57
N PHE A 3 -7.72 19.43 -11.22
CA PHE A 3 -6.63 20.39 -11.50
C PHE A 3 -6.30 20.42 -12.98
N ALA A 4 -5.78 21.55 -13.46
CA ALA A 4 -5.32 21.70 -14.83
C ALA A 4 -4.07 20.84 -15.11
N ASP A 5 -3.80 20.59 -16.41
CA ASP A 5 -2.58 19.95 -16.85
C ASP A 5 -1.35 20.77 -16.44
N GLY A 6 -0.31 20.10 -15.97
CA GLY A 6 0.94 20.76 -15.61
C GLY A 6 0.83 21.79 -14.50
N ALA A 7 -0.09 21.57 -13.54
CA ALA A 7 -0.31 22.49 -12.42
C ALA A 7 0.77 22.42 -11.34
N PHE A 8 1.44 21.25 -11.17
CA PHE A 8 2.30 20.99 -10.02
C PHE A 8 3.73 20.63 -10.41
N ASP A 9 4.67 21.11 -9.64
CA ASP A 9 6.08 20.70 -9.68
C ASP A 9 6.30 19.37 -8.94
N PHE A 10 5.45 19.10 -7.93
CA PHE A 10 5.54 17.94 -7.07
C PHE A 10 4.17 17.39 -6.67
N VAL A 11 4.02 16.06 -6.72
CA VAL A 11 2.84 15.32 -6.21
C VAL A 11 3.30 14.28 -5.21
N PHE A 12 2.64 14.21 -4.07
CA PHE A 12 2.95 13.25 -3.02
C PHE A 12 1.71 12.48 -2.58
N SER A 13 1.85 11.17 -2.47
CA SER A 13 0.83 10.29 -1.88
C SER A 13 1.46 9.41 -0.81
N ARG A 14 0.77 9.28 0.32
CA ARG A 14 1.22 8.45 1.42
C ARG A 14 0.06 7.70 2.04
N TYR A 15 0.15 6.35 2.08
CA TYR A 15 -0.85 5.44 2.64
C TYR A 15 -2.27 5.75 2.15
N SER A 16 -2.42 5.86 0.84
CA SER A 16 -3.67 6.23 0.18
C SER A 16 -3.92 5.42 -1.11
N ALA A 17 -2.87 5.00 -1.80
CA ALA A 17 -3.01 4.36 -3.11
C ALA A 17 -3.69 2.98 -3.01
N HIS A 18 -3.58 2.31 -1.87
CA HIS A 18 -4.27 1.05 -1.61
C HIS A 18 -5.80 1.19 -1.50
N HIS A 19 -6.33 2.41 -1.49
CA HIS A 19 -7.77 2.70 -1.60
C HIS A 19 -8.20 3.12 -3.01
N TRP A 20 -7.29 3.32 -3.94
CA TRP A 20 -7.66 3.76 -5.29
C TRP A 20 -8.24 2.61 -6.09
N SER A 21 -9.40 2.83 -6.70
CA SER A 21 -10.09 1.80 -7.49
C SER A 21 -9.33 1.40 -8.76
N ASP A 22 -8.49 2.28 -9.30
CA ASP A 22 -7.63 2.05 -10.47
C ASP A 22 -6.32 2.81 -10.33
N LEU A 23 -5.25 2.09 -9.96
CA LEU A 23 -3.92 2.65 -9.79
C LEU A 23 -3.39 3.26 -11.11
N GLY A 24 -3.59 2.58 -12.24
CA GLY A 24 -3.10 3.05 -13.53
C GLY A 24 -3.77 4.35 -13.97
N LEU A 25 -5.08 4.46 -13.78
CA LEU A 25 -5.82 5.70 -14.06
C LEU A 25 -5.33 6.83 -13.15
N ALA A 26 -5.16 6.56 -11.87
CA ALA A 26 -4.68 7.56 -10.91
C ALA A 26 -3.25 8.05 -11.25
N LEU A 27 -2.36 7.14 -11.63
CA LEU A 27 -0.99 7.49 -12.05
C LEU A 27 -0.97 8.30 -13.35
N ARG A 28 -1.84 8.02 -14.32
CA ARG A 28 -2.02 8.87 -15.52
C ARG A 28 -2.48 10.27 -15.15
N GLU A 29 -3.40 10.41 -14.17
CA GLU A 29 -3.83 11.71 -13.67
C GLU A 29 -2.71 12.43 -12.91
N VAL A 30 -1.90 11.73 -12.11
CA VAL A 30 -0.69 12.31 -11.50
C VAL A 30 0.25 12.86 -12.57
N ARG A 31 0.52 12.06 -13.62
CA ARG A 31 1.34 12.51 -14.74
C ARG A 31 0.74 13.74 -15.43
N ARG A 32 -0.57 13.76 -15.66
CA ARG A 32 -1.25 14.88 -16.33
C ARG A 32 -1.06 16.19 -15.57
N VAL A 33 -1.24 16.17 -14.26
CA VAL A 33 -1.16 17.37 -13.41
C VAL A 33 0.26 17.82 -13.08
N LEU A 34 1.26 16.95 -13.22
CA LEU A 34 2.67 17.31 -13.08
C LEU A 34 3.13 18.16 -14.28
N LYS A 35 3.97 19.14 -14.03
CA LYS A 35 4.73 19.85 -15.08
C LYS A 35 5.74 18.91 -15.76
N PRO A 36 6.19 19.21 -16.99
CA PRO A 36 7.37 18.54 -17.54
C PRO A 36 8.56 18.65 -16.60
N GLY A 37 9.21 17.50 -16.27
CA GLY A 37 10.27 17.43 -15.27
C GLY A 37 9.77 17.46 -13.81
N GLY A 38 8.47 17.53 -13.58
CA GLY A 38 7.88 17.45 -12.25
C GLY A 38 8.02 16.04 -11.65
N VAL A 39 8.05 15.95 -10.33
CA VAL A 39 8.34 14.73 -9.58
C VAL A 39 7.13 14.25 -8.80
N ALA A 40 6.91 12.93 -8.78
CA ALA A 40 5.96 12.28 -7.89
C ALA A 40 6.69 11.41 -6.87
N ALA A 41 6.18 11.38 -5.63
CA ALA A 41 6.62 10.45 -4.61
C ALA A 41 5.44 9.66 -4.04
N PHE A 42 5.63 8.36 -3.90
CA PHE A 42 4.63 7.44 -3.33
C PHE A 42 5.24 6.68 -2.17
N VAL A 43 4.50 6.65 -1.06
CA VAL A 43 4.82 5.82 0.10
C VAL A 43 3.57 5.01 0.42
N ASP A 44 3.63 3.70 0.29
CA ASP A 44 2.44 2.86 0.56
C ASP A 44 2.83 1.47 1.05
N VAL A 45 1.88 0.79 1.69
CA VAL A 45 2.01 -0.63 2.03
C VAL A 45 2.25 -1.41 0.75
N MET A 46 3.13 -2.40 0.82
CA MET A 46 3.56 -3.15 -0.33
C MET A 46 3.34 -4.65 -0.11
N SER A 47 2.63 -5.28 -1.05
CA SER A 47 2.55 -6.74 -1.10
C SER A 47 3.92 -7.35 -1.45
N PRO A 48 4.32 -8.47 -0.78
CA PRO A 48 5.57 -9.17 -1.10
C PRO A 48 5.56 -9.88 -2.46
N GLY A 49 4.41 -9.98 -3.13
CA GLY A 49 4.27 -10.64 -4.42
C GLY A 49 4.20 -12.19 -4.36
N SER A 50 4.47 -12.82 -3.20
CA SER A 50 4.20 -14.24 -2.98
C SER A 50 2.70 -14.46 -2.79
N PRO A 51 2.04 -15.40 -3.52
CA PRO A 51 0.58 -15.54 -3.48
C PRO A 51 0.01 -15.77 -2.08
N LEU A 52 0.66 -16.59 -1.26
CA LEU A 52 0.23 -16.87 0.10
C LEU A 52 0.33 -15.62 1.00
N LEU A 53 1.46 -14.94 0.93
CA LEU A 53 1.73 -13.75 1.73
C LEU A 53 0.83 -12.57 1.26
N ASP A 54 0.65 -12.41 -0.04
CA ASP A 54 -0.26 -11.42 -0.62
C ASP A 54 -1.71 -11.66 -0.14
N THR A 55 -2.20 -12.89 -0.26
CA THR A 55 -3.56 -13.24 0.19
C THR A 55 -3.78 -12.89 1.67
N TYR A 56 -2.81 -13.21 2.53
CA TYR A 56 -2.89 -12.85 3.95
C TYR A 56 -2.99 -11.34 4.14
N LEU A 57 -2.08 -10.57 3.53
CA LEU A 57 -2.05 -9.10 3.66
C LEU A 57 -3.37 -8.47 3.21
N GLN A 58 -3.82 -8.78 2.00
CA GLN A 58 -5.08 -8.25 1.46
C GLN A 58 -6.27 -8.59 2.38
N THR A 59 -6.27 -9.80 2.97
CA THR A 59 -7.36 -10.23 3.86
C THR A 59 -7.39 -9.43 5.15
N VAL A 60 -6.26 -9.25 5.84
CA VAL A 60 -6.24 -8.49 7.10
C VAL A 60 -6.52 -7.00 6.87
N GLU A 61 -6.07 -6.44 5.75
CA GLU A 61 -6.34 -5.04 5.41
C GLU A 61 -7.82 -4.80 5.09
N VAL A 62 -8.49 -5.66 4.30
CA VAL A 62 -9.93 -5.51 4.02
C VAL A 62 -10.79 -5.76 5.26
N LEU A 63 -10.39 -6.66 6.15
CA LEU A 63 -11.08 -6.86 7.42
C LEU A 63 -10.94 -5.65 8.35
N ARG A 64 -9.79 -5.00 8.33
CA ARG A 64 -9.54 -3.79 9.11
C ARG A 64 -10.31 -2.59 8.58
N ASP A 65 -10.33 -2.43 7.27
CA ASP A 65 -10.92 -1.28 6.57
C ASP A 65 -11.56 -1.72 5.26
N THR A 66 -12.87 -1.71 5.20
CA THR A 66 -13.63 -2.16 4.04
C THR A 66 -13.50 -1.25 2.80
N SER A 67 -12.84 -0.10 2.92
CA SER A 67 -12.46 0.74 1.78
C SER A 67 -11.16 0.32 1.12
N HIS A 68 -10.45 -0.66 1.69
CA HIS A 68 -9.25 -1.23 1.09
C HIS A 68 -9.54 -1.86 -0.28
N VAL A 69 -8.71 -1.54 -1.26
CA VAL A 69 -8.79 -2.10 -2.62
C VAL A 69 -7.66 -3.09 -2.87
N ARG A 70 -6.40 -2.64 -2.78
CA ARG A 70 -5.24 -3.51 -3.00
C ARG A 70 -3.93 -2.88 -2.53
N ASP A 71 -3.14 -3.64 -1.80
CA ASP A 71 -1.70 -3.41 -1.65
C ASP A 71 -0.98 -4.00 -2.86
N TYR A 72 -0.36 -3.16 -3.66
CA TYR A 72 0.36 -3.58 -4.87
C TYR A 72 1.79 -4.00 -4.54
N SER A 73 2.29 -5.02 -5.23
CA SER A 73 3.70 -5.39 -5.16
C SER A 73 4.59 -4.36 -5.85
N ALA A 74 5.90 -4.38 -5.54
CA ALA A 74 6.86 -3.52 -6.21
C ALA A 74 6.82 -3.68 -7.74
N ALA A 75 6.70 -4.92 -8.24
CA ALA A 75 6.62 -5.20 -9.68
C ALA A 75 5.36 -4.57 -10.32
N GLU A 76 4.21 -4.65 -9.64
CA GLU A 76 2.97 -4.02 -10.11
C GLU A 76 3.13 -2.49 -10.12
N TRP A 77 3.68 -1.90 -9.06
CA TRP A 77 3.95 -0.46 -9.00
C TRP A 77 4.85 0.01 -10.14
N LEU A 78 6.00 -0.62 -10.32
CA LEU A 78 6.98 -0.24 -11.35
C LEU A 78 6.38 -0.34 -12.77
N ARG A 79 5.61 -1.40 -13.04
CA ARG A 79 4.90 -1.58 -14.29
C ARG A 79 3.87 -0.48 -14.51
N GLN A 80 3.00 -0.21 -13.53
CA GLN A 80 1.93 0.79 -13.63
C GLN A 80 2.45 2.22 -13.78
N VAL A 81 3.54 2.55 -13.07
CA VAL A 81 4.23 3.84 -13.20
C VAL A 81 4.78 4.03 -14.62
N SER A 82 5.43 2.99 -15.17
CA SER A 82 5.95 3.01 -16.53
C SER A 82 4.83 3.11 -17.58
N GLU A 83 3.76 2.32 -17.44
CA GLU A 83 2.59 2.34 -18.33
C GLU A 83 1.83 3.69 -18.29
N ALA A 84 1.89 4.39 -17.16
CA ALA A 84 1.37 5.76 -17.04
C ALA A 84 2.25 6.81 -17.71
N GLY A 85 3.43 6.45 -18.22
CA GLY A 85 4.40 7.35 -18.85
C GLY A 85 5.20 8.19 -17.85
N LEU A 86 5.34 7.70 -16.61
CA LEU A 86 6.25 8.24 -15.61
C LEU A 86 7.55 7.44 -15.60
N HIS A 87 8.68 8.10 -15.34
CA HIS A 87 10.00 7.48 -15.26
C HIS A 87 10.39 7.25 -13.80
N VAL A 88 10.57 5.98 -13.40
CA VAL A 88 11.05 5.65 -12.05
C VAL A 88 12.48 6.14 -11.87
N ARG A 89 12.69 7.01 -10.89
CA ARG A 89 14.03 7.50 -10.50
C ARG A 89 14.69 6.59 -9.47
N SER A 90 13.92 6.20 -8.47
CA SER A 90 14.38 5.27 -7.43
C SER A 90 13.20 4.63 -6.72
N HIS A 91 13.43 3.48 -6.13
CA HIS A 91 12.51 2.88 -5.17
C HIS A 91 13.29 2.17 -4.06
N ALA A 92 12.67 2.07 -2.90
CA ALA A 92 13.21 1.35 -1.75
C ALA A 92 12.10 0.63 -1.00
N ARG A 93 12.44 -0.50 -0.42
CA ARG A 93 11.60 -1.22 0.53
C ARG A 93 12.00 -0.85 1.95
N GLN A 94 11.02 -0.57 2.78
CA GLN A 94 11.17 -0.37 4.21
C GLN A 94 10.27 -1.35 4.96
N SER A 95 10.56 -1.60 6.24
CA SER A 95 9.69 -2.38 7.13
C SER A 95 9.00 -1.43 8.10
N LEU A 96 7.69 -1.64 8.29
CA LEU A 96 6.86 -0.89 9.23
C LEU A 96 6.22 -1.85 10.21
N ARG A 97 6.48 -1.67 11.52
CA ARG A 97 5.74 -2.36 12.56
C ARG A 97 4.40 -1.66 12.80
N LEU A 98 3.34 -2.41 12.74
CA LEU A 98 1.96 -1.99 13.02
C LEU A 98 1.59 -2.51 14.41
N GLU A 99 1.49 -1.61 15.37
CA GLU A 99 1.02 -1.93 16.73
C GLU A 99 -0.49 -2.16 16.67
N TRP A 100 -0.94 -3.28 17.24
CA TRP A 100 -2.30 -3.79 17.11
C TRP A 100 -3.36 -2.75 17.48
N THR A 101 -3.29 -2.20 18.70
CA THR A 101 -4.32 -1.31 19.22
C THR A 101 -4.48 -0.07 18.36
N SER A 102 -3.37 0.62 18.09
CA SER A 102 -3.39 1.84 17.28
C SER A 102 -3.78 1.56 15.82
N TRP A 103 -3.42 0.39 15.28
CA TRP A 103 -3.75 0.02 13.90
C TRP A 103 -5.25 -0.20 13.69
N VAL A 104 -5.93 -0.91 14.61
CA VAL A 104 -7.37 -1.17 14.49
C VAL A 104 -8.22 0.02 14.97
N GLU A 105 -7.78 0.77 15.97
CA GLU A 105 -8.54 1.91 16.49
C GLU A 105 -8.58 3.07 15.51
N ARG A 106 -7.48 3.34 14.81
CA ARG A 106 -7.40 4.40 13.79
C ARG A 106 -8.50 4.29 12.74
N MET A 107 -8.87 3.07 12.35
CA MET A 107 -9.94 2.81 11.37
C MET A 107 -11.28 2.50 12.04
N ARG A 108 -11.35 2.51 13.39
CA ARG A 108 -12.55 2.13 14.13
C ARG A 108 -13.07 0.75 13.74
N THR A 109 -12.14 -0.18 13.50
CA THR A 109 -12.44 -1.54 13.06
C THR A 109 -13.45 -2.20 14.01
N PRO A 110 -14.59 -2.73 13.52
CA PRO A 110 -15.59 -3.39 14.35
C PRO A 110 -15.02 -4.60 15.10
N GLU A 111 -15.52 -4.88 16.30
CA GLU A 111 -15.02 -5.95 17.16
C GLU A 111 -15.02 -7.33 16.47
N ALA A 112 -16.07 -7.65 15.72
CA ALA A 112 -16.14 -8.90 14.97
C ALA A 112 -15.00 -9.04 13.94
N MET A 113 -14.61 -7.94 13.29
CA MET A 113 -13.51 -7.92 12.33
C MET A 113 -12.14 -8.02 13.05
N ARG A 114 -11.98 -7.35 14.20
CA ARG A 114 -10.78 -7.50 15.04
C ARG A 114 -10.58 -8.96 15.46
N ALA A 115 -11.65 -9.60 15.95
CA ALA A 115 -11.60 -11.01 16.33
C ALA A 115 -11.26 -11.91 15.13
N ALA A 116 -11.81 -11.64 13.95
CA ALA A 116 -11.51 -12.38 12.72
C ALA A 116 -10.04 -12.25 12.31
N ILE A 117 -9.45 -11.05 12.40
CA ILE A 117 -8.03 -10.83 12.12
C ILE A 117 -7.15 -11.64 13.07
N LEU A 118 -7.40 -11.56 14.38
CA LEU A 118 -6.63 -12.31 15.38
C LEU A 118 -6.74 -13.82 15.17
N GLN A 119 -7.93 -14.33 14.87
CA GLN A 119 -8.13 -15.75 14.56
C GLN A 119 -7.37 -16.17 13.30
N LEU A 120 -7.42 -15.34 12.24
CA LEU A 120 -6.66 -15.59 11.03
C LEU A 120 -5.15 -15.63 11.32
N GLN A 121 -4.61 -14.67 12.06
CA GLN A 121 -3.21 -14.62 12.45
C GLN A 121 -2.77 -15.89 13.22
N GLN A 122 -3.61 -16.38 14.12
CA GLN A 122 -3.33 -17.60 14.88
C GLN A 122 -3.37 -18.87 14.02
N ALA A 123 -4.25 -18.90 13.01
CA ALA A 123 -4.42 -20.03 12.11
C ALA A 123 -3.35 -20.11 10.99
N MET A 124 -2.62 -19.01 10.73
CA MET A 124 -1.59 -18.97 9.68
C MET A 124 -0.41 -19.90 9.99
N GLY A 125 0.13 -20.49 8.94
CA GLY A 125 1.36 -21.28 8.99
C GLY A 125 2.60 -20.44 9.30
N GLU A 126 3.68 -21.12 9.60
CA GLU A 126 4.95 -20.52 10.05
C GLU A 126 5.52 -19.51 9.05
N GLU A 127 5.43 -19.78 7.73
CA GLU A 127 5.90 -18.88 6.67
C GLU A 127 5.28 -17.48 6.80
N VAL A 128 3.95 -17.38 6.96
CA VAL A 128 3.24 -16.12 7.10
C VAL A 128 3.62 -15.44 8.41
N ARG A 129 3.62 -16.20 9.52
CA ARG A 129 3.92 -15.68 10.85
C ARG A 129 5.33 -15.11 10.97
N GLN A 130 6.32 -15.76 10.38
CA GLN A 130 7.70 -15.29 10.35
C GLN A 130 7.87 -14.08 9.45
N TYR A 131 7.30 -14.13 8.23
CA TYR A 131 7.43 -13.02 7.30
C TYR A 131 6.88 -11.72 7.87
N TYR A 132 5.64 -11.76 8.36
CA TYR A 132 4.98 -10.60 8.94
C TYR A 132 5.36 -10.34 10.40
N ARG A 133 6.21 -11.16 11.01
CA ARG A 133 6.62 -11.04 12.41
C ARG A 133 5.42 -10.87 13.33
N ILE A 134 4.42 -11.73 13.19
CA ILE A 134 3.17 -11.64 13.95
C ILE A 134 3.46 -11.89 15.43
N GLU A 135 3.09 -10.93 16.28
CA GLU A 135 3.29 -10.94 17.73
C GLU A 135 2.07 -11.50 18.46
N ALA A 136 2.24 -11.85 19.73
CA ALA A 136 1.18 -12.48 20.53
C ALA A 136 -0.04 -11.58 20.76
N ASP A 137 0.14 -10.26 20.72
CA ASP A 137 -0.93 -9.26 20.87
C ASP A 137 -1.65 -8.92 19.55
N GLY A 138 -1.22 -9.51 18.42
CA GLY A 138 -1.74 -9.20 17.08
C GLY A 138 -0.96 -8.13 16.33
N SER A 139 0.04 -7.50 16.95
CA SER A 139 0.97 -6.60 16.25
C SER A 139 1.76 -7.36 15.20
N PHE A 140 2.10 -6.72 14.09
CA PHE A 140 2.84 -7.34 13.00
C PHE A 140 3.65 -6.31 12.21
N SER A 141 4.52 -6.78 11.33
CA SER A 141 5.29 -5.91 10.45
C SER A 141 4.88 -6.12 8.99
N THR A 142 4.83 -5.06 8.21
CA THR A 142 4.59 -5.10 6.77
C THR A 142 5.70 -4.38 6.02
N ASP A 143 5.76 -4.61 4.71
CA ASP A 143 6.64 -3.87 3.83
C ASP A 143 5.99 -2.57 3.38
N VAL A 144 6.80 -1.56 3.17
CA VAL A 144 6.42 -0.27 2.63
C VAL A 144 7.30 0.04 1.43
N LEU A 145 6.68 0.38 0.32
CA LEU A 145 7.35 0.94 -0.85
C LEU A 145 7.53 2.44 -0.66
N VAL A 146 8.74 2.93 -0.91
CA VAL A 146 9.02 4.34 -1.17
C VAL A 146 9.47 4.46 -2.62
N LEU A 147 8.72 5.16 -3.45
CA LEU A 147 8.96 5.25 -4.89
C LEU A 147 9.00 6.71 -5.34
N TRP A 148 10.02 7.06 -6.12
CA TRP A 148 10.18 8.36 -6.77
C TRP A 148 10.10 8.20 -8.28
N ALA A 149 9.27 9.01 -8.91
CA ALA A 149 9.10 9.03 -10.36
C ALA A 149 9.06 10.46 -10.90
N GLU A 150 9.34 10.61 -12.19
CA GLU A 150 9.37 11.90 -12.90
C GLU A 150 8.49 11.84 -14.14
N ARG A 151 7.87 12.98 -14.50
CA ARG A 151 7.16 13.19 -15.77
C ARG A 151 8.11 13.48 -16.91
#